data_51842f1c0447a80aefe400bd447b2951
#
_entry.id   51842f1c0447a80aefe400bd447b2951
#
_cell.length_a   1.000
_cell.length_b   1.000
_cell.length_c   1.000
_cell.angle_alpha   90.00
_cell.angle_beta   90.00
_cell.angle_gamma   90.00
#
_symmetry.space_group_name_H-M   'P 1'
#
loop_
_entity.id
_entity.type
_entity.pdbx_description
1 polymer ?
#
loop_
_entity_poly.entity_id
_entity_poly.type
_entity_poly.pdbx_seq_one_letter_code
_entity_poly.pdbx_strand_id
1 'polypeptide(L)'
;MFVLQLGSATFLLTEPVISAMTTGAATHVVTSQVKYLLGMKMPYISGPLGFFYIYAYVFENIKSVRLEALLLSLLSIVVLVLVKELNEQFKRKIKVVLPVDLVLIIAASFACYCTNMEITYGLEVVGHIPKGIPPPRAPPMNVLSAVITEAFGVALVGYVASLALAQGSAKKYKYSVDDNQEFLAHGLSNVIPSFFFCIPSAAAMGRTAGLYSTGAKTQVACLISCVLVLIVIYAIGPLLYWLPMCVLASIIVVGLKGMLIQFRDLKKYWNVDKIDWGIWVSTYVFTICFAANVGLLFGVVCTIAIVIGRFPRAKTLSIKNMKEMEFKVKTETDGETLQQVKIISINNPLVFLNAKKFHADLMNIIQKENANNQLLDDISKCEQNTLLNSLSNGNCNEEASQPCPSEKCFLILDCSGVTFFDYSGVSMLVEVYMDCKNRSVEISLAHCTASLIKAMKYCGNPDSENPVSFESVSAALSNIYSNKNLSKLSDHSEV
;
A
#
# COMPACT_ATOMS: atom_id res chain seq x y z
N MET A 1 -11.14 19.71 7.07
CA MET A 1 -9.86 19.02 7.00
C MET A 1 -8.98 19.54 5.87
N PHE A 2 -9.47 19.60 4.64
CA PHE A 2 -8.72 20.20 3.50
C PHE A 2 -8.28 21.65 3.79
N VAL A 3 -9.21 22.53 4.18
CA VAL A 3 -8.91 23.95 4.46
C VAL A 3 -7.88 24.13 5.58
N LEU A 4 -7.84 23.22 6.55
CA LEU A 4 -6.85 23.20 7.64
C LEU A 4 -5.55 22.51 7.26
N GLN A 5 -5.37 22.10 6.01
CA GLN A 5 -4.19 21.38 5.50
C GLN A 5 -3.77 20.19 6.35
N LEU A 6 -4.75 19.43 6.86
CA LEU A 6 -4.51 18.25 7.71
C LEU A 6 -3.96 17.04 6.93
N GLY A 7 -3.72 17.18 5.62
CA GLY A 7 -3.01 16.17 4.84
C GLY A 7 -1.63 15.85 5.41
N SER A 8 -0.94 16.84 5.97
CA SER A 8 0.34 16.60 6.65
C SER A 8 0.23 15.74 7.92
N ALA A 9 -0.96 15.66 8.55
CA ALA A 9 -1.16 14.81 9.74
C ALA A 9 -1.29 13.31 9.40
N THR A 10 -1.34 12.97 8.12
CA THR A 10 -1.43 11.56 7.65
C THR A 10 -0.19 10.75 8.01
N PHE A 11 0.95 11.38 8.31
CA PHE A 11 2.12 10.69 8.84
C PHE A 11 1.87 9.98 10.18
N LEU A 12 0.85 10.42 10.96
CA LEU A 12 0.44 9.75 12.21
C LEU A 12 -0.26 8.41 11.97
N LEU A 13 -0.72 8.18 10.74
CA LEU A 13 -1.35 6.94 10.32
C LEU A 13 -0.28 5.93 9.88
N THR A 14 0.35 5.30 10.86
CA THR A 14 1.37 4.30 10.59
C THR A 14 0.78 3.04 9.94
N GLU A 15 1.60 2.34 9.16
CA GLU A 15 1.19 1.12 8.46
C GLU A 15 0.58 0.06 9.40
N PRO A 16 1.15 -0.22 10.61
CA PRO A 16 0.54 -1.13 11.57
C PRO A 16 -0.87 -0.72 12.00
N VAL A 17 -1.12 0.58 12.26
CA VAL A 17 -2.44 1.09 12.67
C VAL A 17 -3.47 0.91 11.56
N ILE A 18 -3.12 1.28 10.33
CA ILE A 18 -3.99 1.15 9.15
C ILE A 18 -4.31 -0.34 8.90
N SER A 19 -3.29 -1.20 8.90
CA SER A 19 -3.45 -2.64 8.69
C SER A 19 -4.35 -3.27 9.77
N ALA A 20 -4.15 -2.93 11.05
CA ALA A 20 -4.96 -3.42 12.15
C ALA A 20 -6.43 -2.99 12.03
N MET A 21 -6.65 -1.69 11.75
CA MET A 21 -7.99 -1.13 11.57
C MET A 21 -8.72 -1.78 10.39
N THR A 22 -8.06 -1.90 9.23
CA THR A 22 -8.68 -2.49 8.02
C THR A 22 -9.00 -3.96 8.20
N THR A 23 -8.13 -4.72 8.88
CA THR A 23 -8.37 -6.12 9.21
C THR A 23 -9.51 -6.28 10.21
N GLY A 24 -9.57 -5.42 11.23
CA GLY A 24 -10.67 -5.39 12.21
C GLY A 24 -12.01 -5.02 11.56
N ALA A 25 -12.03 -4.01 10.69
CA ALA A 25 -13.21 -3.63 9.91
C ALA A 25 -13.67 -4.79 9.01
N ALA A 26 -12.76 -5.48 8.34
CA ALA A 26 -13.10 -6.67 7.53
C ALA A 26 -13.72 -7.78 8.40
N THR A 27 -13.20 -7.99 9.60
CA THR A 27 -13.74 -8.96 10.56
C THR A 27 -15.19 -8.60 10.97
N HIS A 28 -15.47 -7.31 11.22
CA HIS A 28 -16.84 -6.85 11.50
C HIS A 28 -17.79 -7.08 10.31
N VAL A 29 -17.32 -6.79 9.08
CA VAL A 29 -18.13 -7.03 7.88
C VAL A 29 -18.41 -8.51 7.72
N VAL A 30 -17.43 -9.40 7.88
CA VAL A 30 -17.63 -10.86 7.83
C VAL A 30 -18.65 -11.29 8.88
N THR A 31 -18.53 -10.79 10.12
CA THR A 31 -19.46 -11.11 11.21
C THR A 31 -20.88 -10.67 10.86
N SER A 32 -21.07 -9.51 10.23
CA SER A 32 -22.39 -9.05 9.79
C SER A 32 -23.00 -9.94 8.71
N GLN A 33 -22.17 -10.65 7.92
CA GLN A 33 -22.64 -11.57 6.88
C GLN A 33 -23.02 -12.95 7.43
N VAL A 34 -22.58 -13.32 8.64
CA VAL A 34 -22.84 -14.66 9.23
C VAL A 34 -24.33 -15.00 9.25
N LYS A 35 -25.19 -14.03 9.59
CA LYS A 35 -26.63 -14.23 9.59
C LYS A 35 -27.20 -14.67 8.24
N TYR A 36 -26.70 -14.10 7.15
CA TYR A 36 -27.13 -14.43 5.78
C TYR A 36 -26.54 -15.74 5.31
N LEU A 37 -25.27 -16.04 5.65
CA LEU A 37 -24.65 -17.32 5.34
C LEU A 37 -25.39 -18.51 5.99
N LEU A 38 -25.86 -18.31 7.22
CA LEU A 38 -26.61 -19.32 8.00
C LEU A 38 -28.13 -19.27 7.76
N GLY A 39 -28.62 -18.25 7.04
CA GLY A 39 -30.04 -18.05 6.80
C GLY A 39 -30.87 -17.81 8.08
N MET A 40 -30.21 -17.21 9.11
CA MET A 40 -30.87 -16.98 10.42
C MET A 40 -31.46 -15.57 10.49
N LYS A 41 -32.65 -15.46 11.08
CA LYS A 41 -33.23 -14.18 11.48
C LYS A 41 -32.60 -13.73 12.79
N MET A 42 -31.81 -12.65 12.76
CA MET A 42 -31.09 -12.11 13.91
C MET A 42 -31.61 -10.72 14.24
N PRO A 43 -31.86 -10.39 15.52
CA PRO A 43 -32.14 -9.02 15.91
C PRO A 43 -30.96 -8.11 15.64
N TYR A 44 -31.21 -6.81 15.51
CA TYR A 44 -30.15 -5.84 15.34
C TYR A 44 -29.37 -5.70 16.65
N ILE A 45 -28.14 -6.21 16.69
CA ILE A 45 -27.22 -6.12 17.82
C ILE A 45 -26.21 -5.03 17.49
N SER A 46 -26.24 -3.92 18.24
CA SER A 46 -25.29 -2.81 18.12
C SER A 46 -24.69 -2.49 19.48
N GLY A 47 -23.53 -1.83 19.47
CA GLY A 47 -22.86 -1.37 20.68
C GLY A 47 -21.52 -2.06 20.95
N PRO A 48 -20.85 -1.68 22.06
CA PRO A 48 -19.60 -2.30 22.47
C PRO A 48 -19.75 -3.81 22.62
N LEU A 49 -18.70 -4.54 22.22
CA LEU A 49 -18.69 -6.01 22.26
C LEU A 49 -19.75 -6.70 21.38
N GLY A 50 -20.42 -5.97 20.48
CA GLY A 50 -21.44 -6.51 19.56
C GLY A 50 -20.96 -7.74 18.79
N PHE A 51 -19.67 -7.78 18.44
CA PHE A 51 -19.02 -8.93 17.83
C PHE A 51 -19.24 -10.22 18.63
N PHE A 52 -18.97 -10.21 19.94
CA PHE A 52 -19.12 -11.38 20.80
C PHE A 52 -20.58 -11.75 21.01
N TYR A 53 -21.47 -10.77 21.14
CA TYR A 53 -22.92 -11.03 21.29
C TYR A 53 -23.52 -11.66 20.03
N ILE A 54 -23.06 -11.31 18.84
CA ILE A 54 -23.49 -11.93 17.59
C ILE A 54 -23.14 -13.42 17.59
N TYR A 55 -21.88 -13.76 17.93
CA TYR A 55 -21.50 -15.18 17.97
C TYR A 55 -22.17 -15.95 19.11
N ALA A 56 -22.33 -15.34 20.28
CA ALA A 56 -23.10 -15.96 21.38
C ALA A 56 -24.54 -16.30 20.92
N TYR A 57 -25.20 -15.33 20.28
CA TYR A 57 -26.54 -15.55 19.72
C TYR A 57 -26.59 -16.69 18.68
N VAL A 58 -25.60 -16.78 17.81
CA VAL A 58 -25.48 -17.84 16.80
C VAL A 58 -25.34 -19.21 17.48
N PHE A 59 -24.50 -19.32 18.53
CA PHE A 59 -24.32 -20.59 19.26
C PHE A 59 -25.56 -21.00 20.04
N GLU A 60 -26.24 -20.06 20.68
CA GLU A 60 -27.48 -20.34 21.38
C GLU A 60 -28.61 -20.82 20.46
N ASN A 61 -28.68 -20.24 19.25
CA ASN A 61 -29.72 -20.51 18.27
C ASN A 61 -29.28 -21.40 17.11
N ILE A 62 -28.28 -22.24 17.32
CA ILE A 62 -27.72 -23.09 16.25
C ILE A 62 -28.74 -23.99 15.57
N LYS A 63 -29.80 -24.35 16.29
CA LYS A 63 -30.94 -25.16 15.78
C LYS A 63 -31.79 -24.39 14.76
N SER A 64 -31.73 -23.07 14.72
CA SER A 64 -32.49 -22.24 13.79
C SER A 64 -31.75 -21.99 12.46
N VAL A 65 -30.58 -22.57 12.29
CA VAL A 65 -29.79 -22.52 11.05
C VAL A 65 -30.55 -23.23 9.93
N ARG A 66 -30.70 -22.57 8.79
CA ARG A 66 -31.30 -23.20 7.60
C ARG A 66 -30.20 -23.91 6.80
N LEU A 67 -30.37 -25.24 6.70
CA LEU A 67 -29.39 -26.09 6.05
C LEU A 67 -29.20 -25.73 4.56
N GLU A 68 -30.30 -25.36 3.91
CA GLU A 68 -30.33 -24.97 2.49
C GLU A 68 -29.50 -23.69 2.24
N ALA A 69 -29.64 -22.68 3.10
CA ALA A 69 -28.85 -21.45 3.02
C ALA A 69 -27.38 -21.74 3.27
N LEU A 70 -27.06 -22.57 4.26
CA LEU A 70 -25.68 -22.96 4.58
C LEU A 70 -25.04 -23.74 3.42
N LEU A 71 -25.74 -24.71 2.83
CA LEU A 71 -25.21 -25.48 1.70
C LEU A 71 -25.01 -24.62 0.46
N LEU A 72 -25.94 -23.71 0.16
CA LEU A 72 -25.82 -22.79 -0.98
C LEU A 72 -24.68 -21.80 -0.78
N SER A 73 -24.50 -21.27 0.44
CA SER A 73 -23.38 -20.37 0.75
C SER A 73 -22.04 -21.09 0.68
N LEU A 74 -21.93 -22.31 1.21
CA LEU A 74 -20.73 -23.11 1.15
C LEU A 74 -20.35 -23.45 -0.31
N LEU A 75 -21.33 -23.90 -1.10
CA LEU A 75 -21.14 -24.15 -2.52
C LEU A 75 -20.63 -22.89 -3.25
N SER A 76 -21.27 -21.75 -2.98
CA SER A 76 -20.89 -20.46 -3.58
C SER A 76 -19.46 -20.06 -3.20
N ILE A 77 -19.06 -20.21 -1.94
CA ILE A 77 -17.70 -19.92 -1.48
C ILE A 77 -16.69 -20.84 -2.17
N VAL A 78 -16.97 -22.15 -2.24
CA VAL A 78 -16.07 -23.11 -2.89
C VAL A 78 -15.89 -22.77 -4.37
N VAL A 79 -16.99 -22.51 -5.08
CA VAL A 79 -16.94 -22.14 -6.51
C VAL A 79 -16.14 -20.86 -6.70
N LEU A 80 -16.40 -19.81 -5.89
CA LEU A 80 -15.69 -18.54 -5.97
C LEU A 80 -14.18 -18.69 -5.72
N VAL A 81 -13.80 -19.45 -4.68
CA VAL A 81 -12.38 -19.63 -4.34
C VAL A 81 -11.68 -20.45 -5.43
N LEU A 82 -12.27 -21.55 -5.88
CA LEU A 82 -11.68 -22.40 -6.93
C LEU A 82 -11.50 -21.64 -8.24
N VAL A 83 -12.54 -20.91 -8.70
CA VAL A 83 -12.43 -20.22 -10.00
C VAL A 83 -11.54 -18.99 -9.91
N LYS A 84 -11.49 -18.29 -8.76
CA LYS A 84 -10.51 -17.20 -8.56
C LYS A 84 -9.07 -17.73 -8.57
N GLU A 85 -8.82 -18.87 -7.93
CA GLU A 85 -7.50 -19.51 -7.95
C GLU A 85 -7.13 -19.97 -9.36
N LEU A 86 -8.07 -20.60 -10.09
CA LEU A 86 -7.88 -20.97 -11.49
C LEU A 86 -7.62 -19.74 -12.37
N ASN A 87 -8.34 -18.65 -12.18
CA ASN A 87 -8.09 -17.40 -12.89
C ASN A 87 -6.66 -16.87 -12.65
N GLU A 88 -6.13 -16.98 -11.44
CA GLU A 88 -4.74 -16.57 -11.15
C GLU A 88 -3.72 -17.49 -11.85
N GLN A 89 -3.95 -18.81 -11.85
CA GLN A 89 -3.08 -19.77 -12.49
C GLN A 89 -3.11 -19.65 -14.03
N PHE A 90 -4.32 -19.46 -14.61
CA PHE A 90 -4.49 -19.33 -16.05
C PHE A 90 -4.21 -17.93 -16.60
N LYS A 91 -4.05 -16.90 -15.76
CA LYS A 91 -3.73 -15.53 -16.16
C LYS A 91 -2.49 -15.44 -17.06
N ARG A 92 -1.55 -16.37 -16.93
CA ARG A 92 -0.36 -16.48 -17.80
C ARG A 92 -0.69 -16.97 -19.21
N LYS A 93 -1.76 -17.73 -19.40
CA LYS A 93 -2.15 -18.34 -20.71
C LYS A 93 -3.31 -17.61 -21.38
N ILE A 94 -4.28 -17.15 -20.60
CA ILE A 94 -5.52 -16.52 -21.10
C ILE A 94 -5.54 -15.07 -20.59
N LYS A 95 -5.50 -14.12 -21.54
CA LYS A 95 -5.53 -12.67 -21.22
C LYS A 95 -6.89 -12.17 -20.71
N VAL A 96 -7.93 -13.01 -20.72
CA VAL A 96 -9.29 -12.66 -20.31
C VAL A 96 -9.57 -13.24 -18.93
N VAL A 97 -9.89 -12.38 -17.97
CA VAL A 97 -10.31 -12.77 -16.62
C VAL A 97 -11.82 -13.04 -16.65
N LEU A 98 -12.23 -14.24 -16.25
CA LEU A 98 -13.65 -14.61 -16.16
C LEU A 98 -14.29 -13.83 -14.99
N PRO A 99 -15.40 -13.09 -15.21
CA PRO A 99 -16.12 -12.37 -14.17
C PRO A 99 -16.99 -13.33 -13.34
N VAL A 100 -16.34 -14.13 -12.49
CA VAL A 100 -16.97 -15.22 -11.74
C VAL A 100 -18.09 -14.73 -10.84
N ASP A 101 -17.87 -13.58 -10.19
CA ASP A 101 -18.87 -12.99 -9.29
C ASP A 101 -20.17 -12.68 -10.05
N LEU A 102 -20.08 -12.17 -11.28
CA LEU A 102 -21.24 -11.88 -12.13
C LEU A 102 -21.92 -13.16 -12.61
N VAL A 103 -21.15 -14.15 -13.04
CA VAL A 103 -21.70 -15.45 -13.50
C VAL A 103 -22.44 -16.13 -12.37
N LEU A 104 -21.88 -16.11 -11.15
CA LEU A 104 -22.52 -16.69 -9.97
C LEU A 104 -23.83 -15.98 -9.62
N ILE A 105 -23.87 -14.64 -9.67
CA ILE A 105 -25.08 -13.84 -9.43
C ILE A 105 -26.18 -14.23 -10.40
N ILE A 106 -25.89 -14.29 -11.69
CA ILE A 106 -26.86 -14.63 -12.74
C ILE A 106 -27.35 -16.07 -12.55
N ALA A 107 -26.45 -17.03 -12.35
CA ALA A 107 -26.78 -18.44 -12.18
C ALA A 107 -27.63 -18.67 -10.93
N ALA A 108 -27.26 -18.04 -9.79
CA ALA A 108 -27.99 -18.16 -8.54
C ALA A 108 -29.38 -17.50 -8.61
N SER A 109 -29.51 -16.33 -9.23
CA SER A 109 -30.79 -15.66 -9.42
C SER A 109 -31.72 -16.49 -10.32
N PHE A 110 -31.19 -17.06 -11.40
CA PHE A 110 -31.95 -17.91 -12.30
C PHE A 110 -32.38 -19.22 -11.63
N ALA A 111 -31.50 -19.88 -10.89
CA ALA A 111 -31.83 -21.07 -10.11
C ALA A 111 -32.90 -20.78 -9.07
N CYS A 112 -32.79 -19.68 -8.33
CA CYS A 112 -33.76 -19.27 -7.33
C CYS A 112 -35.18 -19.00 -7.95
N TYR A 113 -35.18 -18.35 -9.12
CA TYR A 113 -36.41 -18.11 -9.88
C TYR A 113 -37.07 -19.43 -10.32
N CYS A 114 -36.31 -20.35 -10.95
CA CYS A 114 -36.86 -21.61 -11.46
C CYS A 114 -37.39 -22.55 -10.35
N THR A 115 -36.76 -22.54 -9.17
CA THR A 115 -37.07 -23.45 -8.08
C THR A 115 -37.94 -22.81 -7.01
N ASN A 116 -38.32 -21.53 -7.15
CA ASN A 116 -39.05 -20.74 -6.17
C ASN A 116 -38.50 -20.91 -4.73
N MET A 117 -37.21 -20.83 -4.57
CA MET A 117 -36.51 -21.10 -3.30
C MET A 117 -36.97 -20.20 -2.16
N GLU A 118 -37.44 -18.98 -2.46
CA GLU A 118 -38.02 -18.07 -1.47
C GLU A 118 -39.23 -18.70 -0.75
N ILE A 119 -40.15 -19.25 -1.53
CA ILE A 119 -41.40 -19.82 -0.99
C ILE A 119 -41.15 -21.22 -0.43
N THR A 120 -40.43 -22.07 -1.18
CA THR A 120 -40.24 -23.49 -0.85
C THR A 120 -39.33 -23.70 0.36
N TYR A 121 -38.24 -22.94 0.44
CA TYR A 121 -37.21 -23.09 1.49
C TYR A 121 -37.14 -21.86 2.41
N GLY A 122 -37.97 -20.82 2.15
CA GLY A 122 -37.98 -19.58 2.92
C GLY A 122 -36.65 -18.82 2.90
N LEU A 123 -35.87 -18.95 1.81
CA LEU A 123 -34.58 -18.23 1.66
C LEU A 123 -34.84 -16.74 1.54
N GLU A 124 -34.01 -15.93 2.21
CA GLU A 124 -34.09 -14.49 2.11
C GLU A 124 -33.48 -14.06 0.76
N VAL A 125 -34.21 -13.29 -0.02
CA VAL A 125 -33.81 -12.72 -1.32
C VAL A 125 -33.67 -11.22 -1.20
N VAL A 126 -32.97 -10.60 -2.17
CA VAL A 126 -32.75 -9.15 -2.22
C VAL A 126 -34.06 -8.36 -2.26
N GLY A 127 -35.06 -8.89 -2.94
CA GLY A 127 -36.38 -8.26 -3.03
C GLY A 127 -36.44 -7.08 -4.01
N HIS A 128 -37.42 -6.21 -3.81
CA HIS A 128 -37.67 -5.08 -4.72
C HIS A 128 -36.58 -4.00 -4.63
N ILE A 129 -35.91 -3.74 -5.74
CA ILE A 129 -34.94 -2.65 -5.90
C ILE A 129 -35.66 -1.47 -6.54
N PRO A 130 -35.73 -0.28 -5.88
CA PRO A 130 -36.33 0.93 -6.46
C PRO A 130 -35.63 1.32 -7.76
N LYS A 131 -36.41 1.68 -8.77
CA LYS A 131 -35.87 2.13 -10.06
C LYS A 131 -35.52 3.61 -10.03
N GLY A 132 -34.39 3.96 -10.67
CA GLY A 132 -34.02 5.35 -10.92
C GLY A 132 -33.26 6.01 -9.78
N ILE A 133 -32.92 7.28 -10.02
CA ILE A 133 -32.24 8.15 -9.05
C ILE A 133 -33.30 9.04 -8.42
N PRO A 134 -33.36 9.17 -7.07
CA PRO A 134 -34.30 10.05 -6.41
C PRO A 134 -34.04 11.52 -6.79
N PRO A 135 -35.08 12.39 -6.77
CA PRO A 135 -34.86 13.81 -7.03
C PRO A 135 -33.99 14.43 -5.94
N PRO A 136 -33.13 15.40 -6.29
CA PRO A 136 -32.25 16.05 -5.34
C PRO A 136 -33.04 16.77 -4.26
N ARG A 137 -32.72 16.55 -3.00
CA ARG A 137 -33.29 17.24 -1.83
C ARG A 137 -32.19 17.65 -0.88
N ALA A 138 -32.30 18.82 -0.29
CA ALA A 138 -31.36 19.28 0.73
C ALA A 138 -31.43 18.35 1.95
N PRO A 139 -30.30 17.94 2.52
CA PRO A 139 -30.26 17.18 3.77
C PRO A 139 -30.96 17.94 4.91
N PRO A 140 -31.68 17.27 5.81
CA PRO A 140 -32.36 17.94 6.92
C PRO A 140 -31.34 18.47 7.94
N MET A 141 -31.16 19.79 7.97
CA MET A 141 -30.15 20.43 8.82
C MET A 141 -30.52 20.45 10.30
N ASN A 142 -31.75 20.20 10.66
CA ASN A 142 -32.24 20.15 12.05
C ASN A 142 -31.68 18.96 12.86
N VAL A 143 -31.26 17.87 12.18
CA VAL A 143 -30.63 16.70 12.84
C VAL A 143 -29.09 16.77 12.85
N LEU A 144 -28.50 17.81 12.29
CA LEU A 144 -27.04 17.93 12.15
C LEU A 144 -26.30 17.81 13.49
N SER A 145 -26.82 18.47 14.54
CA SER A 145 -26.21 18.42 15.88
C SER A 145 -26.18 17.02 16.49
N ALA A 146 -27.18 16.19 16.18
CA ALA A 146 -27.27 14.84 16.70
C ALA A 146 -26.31 13.85 16.00
N VAL A 147 -26.01 14.09 14.70
CA VAL A 147 -25.23 13.15 13.90
C VAL A 147 -23.77 13.61 13.65
N ILE A 148 -23.40 14.82 14.06
CA ILE A 148 -22.08 15.40 13.72
C ILE A 148 -20.91 14.56 14.26
N THR A 149 -21.04 13.99 15.45
CA THR A 149 -19.98 13.16 16.07
C THR A 149 -19.78 11.86 15.30
N GLU A 150 -20.87 11.18 14.96
CA GLU A 150 -20.83 9.94 14.19
C GLU A 150 -20.38 10.20 12.75
N ALA A 151 -20.85 11.29 12.14
CA ALA A 151 -20.44 11.71 10.80
C ALA A 151 -18.93 12.00 10.75
N PHE A 152 -18.37 12.62 11.79
CA PHE A 152 -16.93 12.85 11.87
C PHE A 152 -16.14 11.52 11.91
N GLY A 153 -16.60 10.56 12.71
CA GLY A 153 -16.00 9.22 12.79
C GLY A 153 -16.03 8.49 11.44
N VAL A 154 -17.18 8.50 10.77
CA VAL A 154 -17.34 7.88 9.43
C VAL A 154 -16.46 8.57 8.39
N ALA A 155 -16.41 9.90 8.39
CA ALA A 155 -15.57 10.67 7.46
C ALA A 155 -14.08 10.38 7.67
N LEU A 156 -13.62 10.28 8.93
CA LEU A 156 -12.24 9.99 9.25
C LEU A 156 -11.83 8.60 8.78
N VAL A 157 -12.62 7.57 9.13
CA VAL A 157 -12.34 6.17 8.74
C VAL A 157 -12.40 6.01 7.22
N GLY A 158 -13.41 6.58 6.56
CA GLY A 158 -13.56 6.52 5.11
C GLY A 158 -12.38 7.18 4.38
N TYR A 159 -11.92 8.33 4.88
CA TYR A 159 -10.75 9.00 4.32
C TYR A 159 -9.47 8.18 4.52
N VAL A 160 -9.22 7.68 5.75
CA VAL A 160 -8.01 6.89 6.06
C VAL A 160 -7.94 5.65 5.19
N ALA A 161 -9.06 4.92 5.05
CA ALA A 161 -9.12 3.74 4.19
C ALA A 161 -8.83 4.08 2.71
N SER A 162 -9.37 5.19 2.22
CA SER A 162 -9.17 5.65 0.85
C SER A 162 -7.74 6.12 0.60
N LEU A 163 -7.16 6.87 1.54
CA LEU A 163 -5.78 7.34 1.45
C LEU A 163 -4.78 6.19 1.51
N ALA A 164 -4.98 5.22 2.40
CA ALA A 164 -4.15 4.03 2.49
C ALA A 164 -4.11 3.27 1.15
N LEU A 165 -5.27 3.17 0.50
CA LEU A 165 -5.37 2.55 -0.82
C LEU A 165 -4.68 3.38 -1.91
N ALA A 166 -4.85 4.70 -1.88
CA ALA A 166 -4.19 5.62 -2.82
C ALA A 166 -2.66 5.56 -2.68
N GLN A 167 -2.14 5.62 -1.45
CA GLN A 167 -0.71 5.53 -1.18
C GLN A 167 -0.15 4.14 -1.52
N GLY A 168 -0.86 3.05 -1.22
CA GLY A 168 -0.48 1.69 -1.62
C GLY A 168 -0.42 1.52 -3.15
N SER A 169 -1.35 2.16 -3.87
CA SER A 169 -1.35 2.17 -5.34
C SER A 169 -0.22 3.02 -5.90
N ALA A 170 0.04 4.20 -5.32
CA ALA A 170 1.13 5.09 -5.68
C ALA A 170 2.49 4.39 -5.56
N LYS A 171 2.70 3.67 -4.45
CA LYS A 171 3.89 2.85 -4.23
C LYS A 171 4.05 1.75 -5.28
N LYS A 172 2.96 1.05 -5.61
CA LYS A 172 2.96 -0.04 -6.61
C LYS A 172 3.24 0.45 -8.03
N TYR A 173 2.69 1.60 -8.42
CA TYR A 173 2.77 2.14 -9.78
C TYR A 173 3.75 3.31 -9.91
N LYS A 174 4.50 3.64 -8.86
CA LYS A 174 5.58 4.65 -8.84
C LYS A 174 5.12 6.04 -9.25
N TYR A 175 4.04 6.54 -8.66
CA TYR A 175 3.60 7.93 -8.77
C TYR A 175 3.43 8.56 -7.39
N SER A 176 3.34 9.89 -7.30
CA SER A 176 3.11 10.62 -6.05
C SER A 176 1.65 10.98 -5.88
N VAL A 177 1.18 10.98 -4.63
CA VAL A 177 -0.17 11.39 -4.24
C VAL A 177 -0.05 12.59 -3.32
N ASP A 178 -0.85 13.63 -3.57
CA ASP A 178 -1.02 14.75 -2.65
C ASP A 178 -2.16 14.43 -1.68
N ASP A 179 -1.79 14.13 -0.44
CA ASP A 179 -2.72 13.75 0.62
C ASP A 179 -3.79 14.83 0.86
N ASN A 180 -3.45 16.10 0.68
CA ASN A 180 -4.37 17.21 0.91
C ASN A 180 -5.39 17.35 -0.22
N GLN A 181 -4.97 17.13 -1.46
CA GLN A 181 -5.86 17.11 -2.62
C GLN A 181 -6.82 15.91 -2.57
N GLU A 182 -6.40 14.76 -2.03
CA GLU A 182 -7.26 13.62 -1.77
C GLU A 182 -8.39 13.97 -0.77
N PHE A 183 -8.12 14.78 0.27
CA PHE A 183 -9.18 15.29 1.17
C PHE A 183 -10.24 16.05 0.42
N LEU A 184 -9.86 16.94 -0.50
CA LEU A 184 -10.80 17.70 -1.30
C LEU A 184 -11.63 16.79 -2.20
N ALA A 185 -10.97 15.86 -2.89
CA ALA A 185 -11.63 14.92 -3.79
C ALA A 185 -12.65 14.05 -3.07
N HIS A 186 -12.27 13.46 -1.92
CA HIS A 186 -13.19 12.67 -1.09
C HIS A 186 -14.32 13.51 -0.49
N GLY A 187 -14.05 14.75 -0.08
CA GLY A 187 -15.08 15.67 0.39
C GLY A 187 -16.13 15.92 -0.68
N LEU A 188 -15.72 16.32 -1.87
CA LEU A 188 -16.63 16.61 -2.99
C LEU A 188 -17.38 15.36 -3.46
N SER A 189 -16.73 14.19 -3.50
CA SER A 189 -17.36 12.93 -3.88
C SER A 189 -18.45 12.47 -2.91
N ASN A 190 -18.52 13.01 -1.69
CA ASN A 190 -19.55 12.73 -0.70
C ASN A 190 -20.59 13.85 -0.57
N VAL A 191 -20.21 15.12 -0.79
CA VAL A 191 -21.15 16.26 -0.72
C VAL A 191 -22.23 16.18 -1.82
N ILE A 192 -21.83 15.95 -3.08
CA ILE A 192 -22.77 15.91 -4.20
C ILE A 192 -23.80 14.78 -4.04
N PRO A 193 -23.42 13.52 -3.77
CA PRO A 193 -24.37 12.43 -3.57
C PRO A 193 -25.30 12.60 -2.36
N SER A 194 -24.89 13.37 -1.34
CA SER A 194 -25.73 13.60 -0.15
C SER A 194 -27.09 14.23 -0.48
N PHE A 195 -27.18 15.02 -1.57
CA PHE A 195 -28.44 15.58 -2.06
C PHE A 195 -29.36 14.55 -2.70
N PHE A 196 -28.83 13.36 -3.03
CA PHE A 196 -29.57 12.24 -3.65
C PHE A 196 -29.78 11.09 -2.68
N PHE A 197 -29.72 11.31 -1.38
CA PHE A 197 -29.87 10.30 -0.33
C PHE A 197 -28.90 9.12 -0.41
N CYS A 198 -27.70 9.36 -0.99
CA CYS A 198 -26.68 8.34 -1.02
C CYS A 198 -26.00 8.19 0.34
N ILE A 199 -25.57 6.96 0.62
CA ILE A 199 -24.73 6.66 1.80
C ILE A 199 -23.31 7.21 1.58
N PRO A 200 -22.56 7.54 2.65
CA PRO A 200 -21.16 7.93 2.53
C PRO A 200 -20.33 6.87 1.80
N SER A 201 -19.52 7.33 0.86
CA SER A 201 -18.68 6.45 0.04
C SER A 201 -17.20 6.56 0.44
N ALA A 202 -16.50 5.44 0.38
CA ALA A 202 -15.06 5.34 0.55
C ALA A 202 -14.48 4.32 -0.44
N ALA A 203 -13.17 4.36 -0.65
CA ALA A 203 -12.51 3.41 -1.53
C ALA A 203 -12.58 1.97 -1.00
N ALA A 204 -12.83 1.02 -1.90
CA ALA A 204 -12.93 -0.39 -1.57
C ALA A 204 -11.71 -1.17 -2.08
N MET A 205 -10.88 -1.66 -1.16
CA MET A 205 -9.63 -2.35 -1.48
C MET A 205 -9.84 -3.54 -2.43
N GLY A 206 -10.84 -4.38 -2.18
CA GLY A 206 -11.14 -5.55 -3.02
C GLY A 206 -11.54 -5.18 -4.45
N ARG A 207 -12.34 -4.13 -4.63
CA ARG A 207 -12.76 -3.64 -5.97
C ARG A 207 -11.61 -3.00 -6.72
N THR A 208 -10.80 -2.20 -6.03
CA THR A 208 -9.62 -1.55 -6.62
C THR A 208 -8.57 -2.60 -7.03
N ALA A 209 -8.32 -3.61 -6.20
CA ALA A 209 -7.45 -4.73 -6.55
C ALA A 209 -7.97 -5.50 -7.78
N GLY A 210 -9.28 -5.72 -7.86
CA GLY A 210 -9.95 -6.30 -9.03
C GLY A 210 -9.72 -5.47 -10.29
N LEU A 211 -9.93 -4.16 -10.22
CA LEU A 211 -9.71 -3.24 -11.33
C LEU A 211 -8.26 -3.26 -11.83
N TYR A 212 -7.29 -3.28 -10.92
CA TYR A 212 -5.86 -3.40 -11.30
C TYR A 212 -5.53 -4.76 -11.91
N SER A 213 -6.17 -5.83 -11.44
CA SER A 213 -5.94 -7.17 -11.99
C SER A 213 -6.40 -7.30 -13.44
N THR A 214 -7.41 -6.53 -13.85
CA THR A 214 -7.90 -6.46 -15.23
C THR A 214 -7.06 -5.55 -16.13
N GLY A 215 -6.05 -4.86 -15.59
CA GLY A 215 -5.13 -4.02 -16.35
C GLY A 215 -5.61 -2.59 -16.59
N ALA A 216 -6.62 -2.12 -15.87
CA ALA A 216 -7.07 -0.73 -15.94
C ALA A 216 -5.97 0.24 -15.49
N LYS A 217 -5.71 1.28 -16.29
CA LYS A 217 -4.66 2.28 -16.06
C LYS A 217 -5.20 3.70 -15.90
N THR A 218 -6.47 3.93 -16.18
CA THR A 218 -7.08 5.27 -16.21
C THR A 218 -8.44 5.29 -15.53
N GLN A 219 -8.88 6.47 -15.10
CA GLN A 219 -10.21 6.71 -14.51
C GLN A 219 -11.37 6.50 -15.51
N VAL A 220 -11.09 6.41 -16.81
CA VAL A 220 -12.11 6.10 -17.83
C VAL A 220 -12.76 4.74 -17.56
N ALA A 221 -12.01 3.77 -17.02
CA ALA A 221 -12.57 2.49 -16.60
C ALA A 221 -13.65 2.64 -15.52
N CYS A 222 -13.47 3.59 -14.59
CA CYS A 222 -14.46 3.90 -13.57
C CYS A 222 -15.70 4.56 -14.17
N LEU A 223 -15.57 5.45 -15.16
CA LEU A 223 -16.70 6.04 -15.86
C LEU A 223 -17.55 4.99 -16.57
N ILE A 224 -16.93 4.05 -17.26
CA ILE A 224 -17.61 2.92 -17.91
C ILE A 224 -18.36 2.07 -16.86
N SER A 225 -17.72 1.80 -15.72
CA SER A 225 -18.34 1.10 -14.60
C SER A 225 -19.57 1.86 -14.08
N CYS A 226 -19.51 3.18 -13.95
CA CYS A 226 -20.64 4.01 -13.54
C CYS A 226 -21.82 3.92 -14.52
N VAL A 227 -21.54 3.95 -15.83
CA VAL A 227 -22.58 3.78 -16.85
C VAL A 227 -23.25 2.39 -16.73
N LEU A 228 -22.47 1.34 -16.54
CA LEU A 228 -23.00 -0.01 -16.32
C LEU A 228 -23.89 -0.07 -15.06
N VAL A 229 -23.48 0.56 -13.97
CA VAL A 229 -24.28 0.61 -12.73
C VAL A 229 -25.60 1.38 -12.97
N LEU A 230 -25.58 2.46 -13.75
CA LEU A 230 -26.82 3.16 -14.13
C LEU A 230 -27.75 2.25 -14.93
N ILE A 231 -27.23 1.48 -15.88
CA ILE A 231 -28.02 0.50 -16.64
C ILE A 231 -28.65 -0.54 -15.68
N VAL A 232 -27.89 -1.01 -14.70
CA VAL A 232 -28.39 -1.94 -13.67
C VAL A 232 -29.54 -1.30 -12.88
N ILE A 233 -29.40 -0.06 -12.43
CA ILE A 233 -30.43 0.65 -11.65
C ILE A 233 -31.72 0.83 -12.45
N TYR A 234 -31.62 1.19 -13.74
CA TYR A 234 -32.80 1.50 -14.55
C TYR A 234 -33.44 0.29 -15.23
N ALA A 235 -32.66 -0.71 -15.65
CA ALA A 235 -33.11 -1.82 -16.47
C ALA A 235 -33.02 -3.18 -15.80
N ILE A 236 -31.90 -3.51 -15.14
CA ILE A 236 -31.59 -4.84 -14.65
C ILE A 236 -32.09 -5.07 -13.20
N GLY A 237 -32.35 -3.98 -12.45
CA GLY A 237 -32.76 -4.08 -11.04
C GLY A 237 -33.84 -5.12 -10.75
N PRO A 238 -34.95 -5.17 -11.50
CA PRO A 238 -35.99 -6.18 -11.28
C PRO A 238 -35.54 -7.63 -11.47
N LEU A 239 -34.52 -7.86 -12.29
CA LEU A 239 -33.97 -9.21 -12.50
C LEU A 239 -33.19 -9.71 -11.30
N LEU A 240 -32.65 -8.80 -10.49
CA LEU A 240 -31.89 -9.11 -9.28
C LEU A 240 -32.80 -9.37 -8.06
N TYR A 241 -34.13 -9.26 -8.21
CA TYR A 241 -35.09 -9.55 -7.14
C TYR A 241 -34.86 -10.93 -6.51
N TRP A 242 -34.67 -11.94 -7.35
CA TRP A 242 -34.53 -13.33 -6.97
C TRP A 242 -33.14 -13.74 -6.48
N LEU A 243 -32.23 -12.79 -6.30
CA LEU A 243 -30.86 -13.10 -5.83
C LEU A 243 -30.89 -13.49 -4.34
N PRO A 244 -30.44 -14.71 -3.98
CA PRO A 244 -30.39 -15.13 -2.57
C PRO A 244 -29.33 -14.32 -1.80
N MET A 245 -29.69 -13.82 -0.61
CA MET A 245 -28.79 -13.05 0.25
C MET A 245 -27.58 -13.85 0.70
N CYS A 246 -27.69 -15.17 0.84
CA CYS A 246 -26.57 -16.04 1.21
C CYS A 246 -25.48 -16.10 0.14
N VAL A 247 -25.84 -16.00 -1.15
CA VAL A 247 -24.87 -15.94 -2.26
C VAL A 247 -24.14 -14.59 -2.25
N LEU A 248 -24.88 -13.50 -2.05
CA LEU A 248 -24.30 -12.16 -1.94
C LEU A 248 -23.32 -12.07 -0.76
N ALA A 249 -23.72 -12.60 0.40
CA ALA A 249 -22.86 -12.69 1.58
C ALA A 249 -21.57 -13.50 1.30
N SER A 250 -21.68 -14.60 0.55
CA SER A 250 -20.52 -15.41 0.13
C SER A 250 -19.55 -14.63 -0.74
N ILE A 251 -20.05 -13.83 -1.70
CA ILE A 251 -19.24 -12.97 -2.55
C ILE A 251 -18.49 -11.92 -1.71
N ILE A 252 -19.18 -11.30 -0.73
CA ILE A 252 -18.60 -10.30 0.17
C ILE A 252 -17.47 -10.93 1.00
N VAL A 253 -17.69 -12.08 1.61
CA VAL A 253 -16.70 -12.77 2.46
C VAL A 253 -15.47 -13.17 1.66
N VAL A 254 -15.64 -13.74 0.46
CA VAL A 254 -14.51 -14.08 -0.42
C VAL A 254 -13.80 -12.84 -0.92
N GLY A 255 -14.51 -11.73 -1.15
CA GLY A 255 -13.92 -10.45 -1.54
C GLY A 255 -13.03 -9.82 -0.46
N LEU A 256 -13.33 -10.08 0.81
CA LEU A 256 -12.54 -9.58 1.95
C LEU A 256 -11.29 -10.42 2.27
N LYS A 257 -11.09 -11.56 1.58
CA LYS A 257 -9.90 -12.41 1.77
C LYS A 257 -8.59 -11.63 1.79
N GLY A 258 -8.44 -10.64 0.88
CA GLY A 258 -7.23 -9.83 0.79
C GLY A 258 -6.95 -8.99 2.05
N MET A 259 -8.00 -8.48 2.70
CA MET A 259 -7.87 -7.73 3.96
C MET A 259 -7.56 -8.65 5.14
N LEU A 260 -8.16 -9.83 5.18
CA LEU A 260 -7.91 -10.82 6.23
C LEU A 260 -6.50 -11.45 6.13
N ILE A 261 -5.92 -11.55 4.94
CA ILE A 261 -4.55 -12.04 4.76
C ILE A 261 -3.52 -11.15 5.49
N GLN A 262 -3.83 -9.88 5.77
CA GLN A 262 -2.97 -8.97 6.53
C GLN A 262 -2.64 -9.48 7.94
N PHE A 263 -3.35 -10.47 8.49
CA PHE A 263 -2.90 -11.21 9.68
C PHE A 263 -1.49 -11.82 9.54
N ARG A 264 -1.05 -12.13 8.32
CA ARG A 264 0.32 -12.61 8.09
C ARG A 264 1.37 -11.54 8.36
N ASP A 265 1.03 -10.27 8.25
CA ASP A 265 1.93 -9.14 8.49
C ASP A 265 2.27 -9.03 9.99
N LEU A 266 1.46 -9.62 10.88
CA LEU A 266 1.74 -9.72 12.30
C LEU A 266 3.09 -10.36 12.60
N LYS A 267 3.48 -11.39 11.81
CA LYS A 267 4.79 -12.05 11.93
C LYS A 267 5.92 -11.12 11.49
N LYS A 268 5.69 -10.25 10.50
CA LYS A 268 6.67 -9.25 10.07
C LYS A 268 6.90 -8.23 11.18
N TYR A 269 5.82 -7.64 11.74
CA TYR A 269 5.91 -6.66 12.82
C TYR A 269 6.64 -7.22 14.04
N TRP A 270 6.34 -8.46 14.46
CA TRP A 270 7.03 -9.11 15.58
C TRP A 270 8.55 -9.21 15.37
N ASN A 271 8.99 -9.48 14.15
CA ASN A 271 10.40 -9.65 13.83
C ASN A 271 11.15 -8.33 13.61
N VAL A 272 10.44 -7.26 13.28
CA VAL A 272 11.02 -5.93 13.03
C VAL A 272 11.03 -5.09 14.31
N ASP A 273 9.85 -4.81 14.87
CA ASP A 273 9.69 -4.07 16.13
C ASP A 273 8.51 -4.63 16.94
N LYS A 274 8.81 -5.07 18.17
CA LYS A 274 7.79 -5.59 19.09
C LYS A 274 6.77 -4.54 19.50
N ILE A 275 7.13 -3.26 19.43
CA ILE A 275 6.21 -2.17 19.79
C ILE A 275 5.19 -1.98 18.67
N ASP A 276 5.60 -2.01 17.42
CA ASP A 276 4.69 -1.95 16.26
C ASP A 276 3.73 -3.15 16.25
N TRP A 277 4.22 -4.34 16.63
CA TRP A 277 3.37 -5.49 16.85
C TRP A 277 2.34 -5.24 17.97
N GLY A 278 2.76 -4.65 19.09
CA GLY A 278 1.87 -4.28 20.21
C GLY A 278 0.80 -3.26 19.80
N ILE A 279 1.17 -2.24 19.01
CA ILE A 279 0.24 -1.26 18.41
C ILE A 279 -0.79 -1.97 17.54
N TRP A 280 -0.33 -2.85 16.66
CA TRP A 280 -1.21 -3.59 15.75
C TRP A 280 -2.23 -4.42 16.54
N VAL A 281 -1.78 -5.23 17.49
CA VAL A 281 -2.67 -6.10 18.29
C VAL A 281 -3.66 -5.28 19.11
N SER A 282 -3.20 -4.24 19.80
CA SER A 282 -4.09 -3.41 20.61
C SER A 282 -5.10 -2.66 19.74
N THR A 283 -4.70 -2.08 18.63
CA THR A 283 -5.61 -1.41 17.68
C THR A 283 -6.65 -2.39 17.14
N TYR A 284 -6.25 -3.61 16.76
CA TYR A 284 -7.16 -4.65 16.30
C TYR A 284 -8.18 -5.06 17.36
N VAL A 285 -7.74 -5.29 18.60
CA VAL A 285 -8.63 -5.65 19.72
C VAL A 285 -9.63 -4.53 19.99
N PHE A 286 -9.17 -3.26 20.04
CA PHE A 286 -10.08 -2.13 20.23
C PHE A 286 -11.07 -1.97 19.06
N THR A 287 -10.63 -2.22 17.84
CA THR A 287 -11.51 -2.21 16.66
C THR A 287 -12.61 -3.26 16.79
N ILE A 288 -12.29 -4.47 17.23
CA ILE A 288 -13.28 -5.55 17.38
C ILE A 288 -14.22 -5.32 18.57
N CYS A 289 -13.68 -4.84 19.69
CA CYS A 289 -14.48 -4.64 20.90
C CYS A 289 -15.47 -3.48 20.79
N PHE A 290 -15.10 -2.42 20.06
CA PHE A 290 -15.90 -1.20 19.98
C PHE A 290 -16.37 -0.92 18.55
N ALA A 291 -15.51 -0.29 17.75
CA ALA A 291 -15.78 0.03 16.35
C ALA A 291 -14.48 0.44 15.66
N ALA A 292 -14.49 0.49 14.31
CA ALA A 292 -13.31 0.85 13.52
C ALA A 292 -12.81 2.29 13.79
N ASN A 293 -13.71 3.25 14.05
CA ASN A 293 -13.37 4.63 14.40
C ASN A 293 -12.67 4.73 15.76
N VAL A 294 -13.14 3.99 16.76
CA VAL A 294 -12.52 3.96 18.10
C VAL A 294 -11.16 3.28 18.05
N GLY A 295 -11.06 2.15 17.33
CA GLY A 295 -9.80 1.45 17.13
C GLY A 295 -8.75 2.32 16.43
N LEU A 296 -9.14 3.05 15.38
CA LEU A 296 -8.26 3.99 14.69
C LEU A 296 -7.77 5.10 15.63
N LEU A 297 -8.68 5.74 16.36
CA LEU A 297 -8.32 6.82 17.31
C LEU A 297 -7.35 6.31 18.37
N PHE A 298 -7.63 5.13 18.94
CA PHE A 298 -6.75 4.49 19.91
C PHE A 298 -5.37 4.20 19.33
N GLY A 299 -5.29 3.64 18.12
CA GLY A 299 -4.03 3.37 17.43
C GLY A 299 -3.20 4.62 17.19
N VAL A 300 -3.83 5.71 16.77
CA VAL A 300 -3.17 7.02 16.59
C VAL A 300 -2.64 7.56 17.93
N VAL A 301 -3.45 7.51 18.98
CA VAL A 301 -3.02 7.96 20.33
C VAL A 301 -1.83 7.14 20.83
N CYS A 302 -1.87 5.81 20.68
CA CYS A 302 -0.74 4.93 21.01
C CYS A 302 0.51 5.29 20.22
N THR A 303 0.38 5.54 18.92
CA THR A 303 1.49 5.95 18.07
C THR A 303 2.11 7.27 18.53
N ILE A 304 1.28 8.28 18.82
CA ILE A 304 1.76 9.58 19.35
C ILE A 304 2.48 9.38 20.71
N ALA A 305 1.90 8.61 21.62
CA ALA A 305 2.49 8.34 22.94
C ALA A 305 3.88 7.68 22.81
N ILE A 306 4.03 6.73 21.88
CA ILE A 306 5.31 6.05 21.64
C ILE A 306 6.32 6.99 21.01
N VAL A 307 5.91 7.86 20.08
CA VAL A 307 6.77 8.87 19.49
C VAL A 307 7.28 9.81 20.57
N ILE A 308 6.40 10.36 21.39
CA ILE A 308 6.78 11.25 22.51
C ILE A 308 7.73 10.53 23.48
N GLY A 309 7.49 9.26 23.79
CA GLY A 309 8.37 8.48 24.68
C GLY A 309 9.75 8.14 24.09
N ARG A 310 9.83 8.00 22.75
CA ARG A 310 11.10 7.72 22.04
C ARG A 310 11.89 8.98 21.68
N PHE A 311 11.22 10.12 21.46
CA PHE A 311 11.81 11.36 20.96
C PHE A 311 12.93 11.96 21.86
N PRO A 312 12.85 11.95 23.21
CA PRO A 312 13.93 12.45 24.05
C PRO A 312 15.27 11.73 23.89
N ARG A 313 15.25 10.54 23.30
CA ARG A 313 16.46 9.74 23.02
C ARG A 313 17.07 10.02 21.65
N ALA A 314 16.36 10.74 20.80
CA ALA A 314 16.81 11.12 19.46
C ALA A 314 17.49 12.49 19.50
N LYS A 315 18.81 12.52 19.65
CA LYS A 315 19.57 13.76 19.48
C LYS A 315 19.48 14.25 18.03
N THR A 316 19.01 15.48 17.87
CA THR A 316 18.92 16.37 16.70
C THR A 316 19.42 15.86 15.34
N LEU A 317 18.51 15.93 14.35
CA LEU A 317 18.74 15.79 12.92
C LEU A 317 19.91 16.65 12.43
N SER A 318 21.05 16.06 12.15
CA SER A 318 22.12 16.72 11.42
C SER A 318 22.72 15.72 10.43
N ILE A 319 22.50 15.99 9.15
CA ILE A 319 23.34 15.43 8.08
C ILE A 319 24.67 16.16 8.26
N LYS A 320 25.62 15.56 8.96
CA LYS A 320 26.95 16.14 9.11
C LYS A 320 27.70 16.08 7.77
N ASN A 321 28.27 17.22 7.42
CA ASN A 321 28.99 17.53 6.21
C ASN A 321 29.95 16.42 5.75
N MET A 322 29.75 15.99 4.51
CA MET A 322 30.56 15.03 3.75
C MET A 322 32.03 15.45 3.55
N LYS A 323 32.34 16.74 3.67
CA LYS A 323 33.69 17.27 3.39
C LYS A 323 34.83 16.72 4.23
N GLU A 324 34.55 16.29 5.49
CA GLU A 324 35.59 15.74 6.37
C GLU A 324 35.97 14.30 6.02
N MET A 325 35.05 13.50 5.47
CA MET A 325 35.36 12.11 5.06
C MET A 325 36.01 12.02 3.68
N GLU A 326 35.64 12.89 2.75
CA GLU A 326 36.34 13.01 1.48
C GLU A 326 37.85 13.37 1.65
N PHE A 327 38.17 14.17 2.66
CA PHE A 327 39.52 14.56 2.96
C PHE A 327 40.38 13.42 3.53
N LYS A 328 39.82 12.56 4.36
CA LYS A 328 40.53 11.38 4.91
C LYS A 328 40.79 10.28 3.88
N VAL A 329 39.92 10.12 2.91
CA VAL A 329 40.08 9.10 1.85
C VAL A 329 41.11 9.57 0.81
N LYS A 330 41.23 10.88 0.55
CA LYS A 330 42.26 11.45 -0.37
C LYS A 330 43.68 11.34 0.16
N THR A 331 43.85 11.16 1.48
CA THR A 331 45.20 11.16 2.08
C THR A 331 45.84 9.76 2.10
N GLU A 332 45.13 8.70 1.82
CA GLU A 332 45.63 7.32 1.89
C GLU A 332 45.93 6.66 0.52
N THR A 333 45.60 7.30 -0.59
CA THR A 333 45.86 6.73 -1.92
C THR A 333 46.45 7.76 -2.87
N ASP A 334 47.78 7.64 -3.12
CA ASP A 334 48.47 8.38 -4.16
C ASP A 334 47.97 8.00 -5.56
N GLY A 335 47.47 8.99 -6.30
CA GLY A 335 47.77 9.10 -7.75
C GLY A 335 46.75 8.55 -8.76
N GLU A 336 45.57 8.00 -8.45
CA GLU A 336 44.58 7.62 -9.46
C GLU A 336 43.28 8.42 -9.34
N THR A 337 42.74 8.85 -10.49
CA THR A 337 41.41 9.49 -10.62
C THR A 337 40.34 8.65 -9.99
N LEU A 338 39.94 9.04 -8.77
CA LEU A 338 38.91 8.37 -7.97
C LEU A 338 37.55 8.61 -8.60
N GLN A 339 36.94 7.56 -9.08
CA GLN A 339 35.48 7.52 -9.30
C GLN A 339 34.77 7.95 -8.02
N GLN A 340 33.80 8.86 -8.14
CA GLN A 340 33.11 9.47 -6.98
C GLN A 340 32.32 8.42 -6.18
N VAL A 341 32.92 7.88 -5.13
CA VAL A 341 32.22 7.09 -4.11
C VAL A 341 31.68 8.07 -3.08
N LYS A 342 30.35 8.09 -2.91
CA LYS A 342 29.71 9.00 -1.98
C LYS A 342 29.38 8.30 -0.68
N ILE A 343 29.73 8.93 0.44
CA ILE A 343 29.46 8.42 1.78
C ILE A 343 28.45 9.32 2.47
N ILE A 344 27.28 8.78 2.83
CA ILE A 344 26.23 9.50 3.56
C ILE A 344 26.04 8.85 4.92
N SER A 345 26.28 9.61 5.99
CA SER A 345 26.06 9.15 7.35
C SER A 345 24.63 9.46 7.82
N ILE A 346 23.94 8.42 8.29
CA ILE A 346 22.60 8.51 8.86
C ILE A 346 22.72 8.64 10.38
N ASN A 347 22.68 9.87 10.89
CA ASN A 347 22.84 10.15 12.32
C ASN A 347 21.51 10.24 13.09
N ASN A 348 20.43 9.64 12.53
CA ASN A 348 19.10 9.77 13.07
C ASN A 348 18.42 8.41 13.18
N PRO A 349 17.51 8.25 14.15
CA PRO A 349 16.63 7.11 14.18
C PRO A 349 15.77 7.07 12.91
N LEU A 350 15.54 5.88 12.37
CA LEU A 350 14.69 5.63 11.21
C LEU A 350 13.29 5.28 11.70
N VAL A 351 12.41 6.28 11.71
CA VAL A 351 11.04 6.14 12.19
C VAL A 351 10.04 6.70 11.17
N PHE A 352 8.78 6.27 11.27
CA PHE A 352 7.71 6.72 10.37
C PHE A 352 7.64 8.26 10.23
N LEU A 353 8.03 8.99 11.27
CA LEU A 353 7.99 10.45 11.31
C LEU A 353 8.93 11.10 10.28
N ASN A 354 10.12 10.54 10.10
CA ASN A 354 11.16 11.06 9.21
C ASN A 354 11.39 10.22 7.96
N ALA A 355 10.77 9.05 7.85
CA ALA A 355 11.00 8.11 6.78
C ALA A 355 10.75 8.70 5.38
N LYS A 356 9.62 9.38 5.17
CA LYS A 356 9.30 10.03 3.88
C LYS A 356 10.28 11.15 3.54
N LYS A 357 10.66 11.97 4.54
CA LYS A 357 11.62 13.06 4.37
C LYS A 357 13.02 12.52 4.06
N PHE A 358 13.44 11.49 4.78
CA PHE A 358 14.70 10.79 4.54
C PHE A 358 14.79 10.28 3.09
N HIS A 359 13.75 9.63 2.60
CA HIS A 359 13.67 9.16 1.21
C HIS A 359 13.80 10.33 0.21
N ALA A 360 13.00 11.39 0.41
CA ALA A 360 13.01 12.54 -0.48
C ALA A 360 14.38 13.27 -0.49
N ASP A 361 14.97 13.49 0.68
CA ASP A 361 16.26 14.16 0.82
C ASP A 361 17.37 13.35 0.16
N LEU A 362 17.37 12.01 0.35
CA LEU A 362 18.37 11.14 -0.27
C LEU A 362 18.22 11.08 -1.79
N MET A 363 16.99 10.95 -2.30
CA MET A 363 16.73 10.96 -3.74
C MET A 363 17.08 12.30 -4.40
N ASN A 364 16.85 13.42 -3.72
CA ASN A 364 17.27 14.74 -4.19
C ASN A 364 18.81 14.88 -4.29
N ILE A 365 19.52 14.30 -3.33
CA ILE A 365 20.98 14.26 -3.34
C ILE A 365 21.50 13.48 -4.55
N ILE A 366 20.90 12.31 -4.82
CA ILE A 366 21.27 11.46 -5.96
C ILE A 366 20.92 12.13 -7.29
N GLN A 367 19.75 12.78 -7.41
CA GLN A 367 19.34 13.45 -8.65
C GLN A 367 20.18 14.67 -8.99
N LYS A 368 20.54 15.50 -7.98
CA LYS A 368 21.40 16.67 -8.18
C LYS A 368 22.78 16.29 -8.71
N GLU A 369 23.31 15.15 -8.30
CA GLU A 369 24.60 14.67 -8.76
C GLU A 369 24.57 14.13 -10.17
N ASN A 370 23.54 13.36 -10.52
CA ASN A 370 23.39 12.90 -11.90
C ASN A 370 23.28 14.08 -12.89
N ALA A 371 22.62 15.18 -12.48
CA ALA A 371 22.57 16.40 -13.28
C ALA A 371 23.94 17.13 -13.35
N ASN A 372 24.69 17.17 -12.25
CA ASN A 372 26.04 17.79 -12.24
C ASN A 372 27.06 16.97 -13.03
N ASN A 373 27.00 15.65 -12.99
CA ASN A 373 27.86 14.76 -13.75
C ASN A 373 27.56 14.85 -15.26
N GLN A 374 26.28 14.96 -15.65
CA GLN A 374 25.90 15.21 -17.05
C GLN A 374 26.42 16.57 -17.56
N LEU A 375 26.36 17.63 -16.73
CA LEU A 375 26.92 18.94 -17.08
C LEU A 375 28.44 18.92 -17.21
N LEU A 376 29.16 18.18 -16.35
CA LEU A 376 30.63 18.03 -16.42
C LEU A 376 31.03 17.19 -17.64
N ASP A 377 30.28 16.15 -17.98
CA ASP A 377 30.49 15.36 -19.20
C ASP A 377 30.24 16.19 -20.47
N ASP A 378 29.24 17.04 -20.48
CA ASP A 378 28.95 17.94 -21.60
C ASP A 378 30.02 19.03 -21.75
N ILE A 379 30.57 19.57 -20.65
CA ILE A 379 31.67 20.55 -20.66
C ILE A 379 32.94 19.87 -21.13
N SER A 380 33.27 18.68 -20.65
CA SER A 380 34.49 17.95 -21.08
C SER A 380 34.44 17.54 -22.56
N LYS A 381 33.28 17.19 -23.07
CA LYS A 381 33.04 16.93 -24.50
C LYS A 381 33.17 18.21 -25.35
N CYS A 382 32.69 19.35 -24.84
CA CYS A 382 32.87 20.64 -25.48
C CYS A 382 34.36 21.07 -25.53
N GLU A 383 35.11 20.86 -24.44
CA GLU A 383 36.55 21.17 -24.40
C GLU A 383 37.38 20.24 -25.30
N GLN A 384 37.06 18.94 -25.34
CA GLN A 384 37.69 17.98 -26.26
C GLN A 384 37.38 18.31 -27.73
N ASN A 385 36.12 18.64 -28.04
CA ASN A 385 35.77 19.06 -29.40
C ASN A 385 36.41 20.40 -29.82
N THR A 386 36.66 21.31 -28.88
CA THR A 386 37.33 22.57 -29.15
C THR A 386 38.83 22.35 -29.38
N LEU A 387 39.47 21.43 -28.66
CA LEU A 387 40.87 21.03 -28.87
C LEU A 387 41.07 20.21 -30.16
N LEU A 388 40.13 19.31 -30.52
CA LEU A 388 40.19 18.55 -31.78
C LEU A 388 39.96 19.44 -33.01
N ASN A 389 39.08 20.43 -32.94
CA ASN A 389 38.84 21.40 -34.02
C ASN A 389 40.00 22.38 -34.23
N SER A 390 40.88 22.53 -33.25
CA SER A 390 42.11 23.34 -33.40
C SER A 390 43.31 22.58 -33.98
N LEU A 391 43.21 21.24 -34.11
CA LEU A 391 44.31 20.37 -34.57
C LEU A 391 44.05 19.64 -35.90
N SER A 392 42.86 19.71 -36.50
CA SER A 392 42.56 18.99 -37.74
C SER A 392 41.91 19.86 -38.82
N ASN A 393 42.75 20.46 -39.68
CA ASN A 393 42.43 20.67 -41.07
C ASN A 393 42.76 19.36 -41.82
N GLY A 394 41.76 18.54 -42.15
CA GLY A 394 41.96 17.33 -42.94
C GLY A 394 40.86 16.31 -42.76
N ASN A 395 40.17 16.02 -43.84
CA ASN A 395 39.16 14.97 -44.06
C ASN A 395 39.27 13.74 -43.15
N CYS A 396 38.22 13.41 -42.39
CA CYS A 396 38.01 12.06 -41.88
C CYS A 396 36.52 11.70 -41.87
N ASN A 397 36.23 10.51 -42.34
CA ASN A 397 34.95 9.84 -42.44
C ASN A 397 34.25 9.73 -41.10
N GLU A 398 32.92 9.84 -41.13
CA GLU A 398 32.01 9.51 -40.05
C GLU A 398 32.10 8.02 -39.70
N GLU A 399 32.85 7.68 -38.65
CA GLU A 399 32.66 6.41 -37.92
C GLU A 399 31.79 6.67 -36.70
N ALA A 400 30.71 5.93 -36.65
CA ALA A 400 29.72 5.94 -35.56
C ALA A 400 30.40 5.70 -34.21
N SER A 401 30.47 6.72 -33.35
CA SER A 401 30.93 6.59 -31.97
C SER A 401 29.98 5.73 -31.17
N GLN A 402 30.44 4.56 -30.71
CA GLN A 402 29.78 3.73 -29.72
C GLN A 402 29.53 4.57 -28.45
N PRO A 403 28.36 4.39 -27.79
CA PRO A 403 28.07 5.08 -26.53
C PRO A 403 29.02 4.56 -25.46
N CYS A 404 29.78 5.46 -24.84
CA CYS A 404 30.60 5.16 -23.67
C CYS A 404 29.76 4.50 -22.57
N PRO A 405 30.26 3.44 -21.87
CA PRO A 405 29.56 2.82 -20.78
C PRO A 405 29.33 3.84 -19.67
N SER A 406 28.06 4.04 -19.27
CA SER A 406 27.65 4.93 -18.19
C SER A 406 28.42 4.58 -16.91
N GLU A 407 29.19 5.53 -16.38
CA GLU A 407 29.93 5.35 -15.13
C GLU A 407 28.95 4.98 -14.00
N LYS A 408 29.19 3.83 -13.36
CA LYS A 408 28.41 3.37 -12.22
C LYS A 408 28.68 4.27 -11.02
N CYS A 409 27.63 4.84 -10.46
CA CYS A 409 27.72 5.64 -9.24
C CYS A 409 27.63 4.72 -8.01
N PHE A 410 28.58 4.89 -7.06
CA PHE A 410 28.62 4.11 -5.82
C PHE A 410 28.21 4.98 -4.63
N LEU A 411 27.31 4.47 -3.80
CA LEU A 411 26.82 5.14 -2.60
C LEU A 411 27.03 4.25 -1.38
N ILE A 412 27.70 4.75 -0.35
CA ILE A 412 27.85 4.07 0.94
C ILE A 412 26.97 4.79 1.96
N LEU A 413 26.02 4.08 2.56
CA LEU A 413 25.21 4.58 3.66
C LEU A 413 25.79 4.09 4.99
N ASP A 414 26.33 5.01 5.78
CA ASP A 414 26.80 4.72 7.14
C ASP A 414 25.64 4.79 8.13
N CYS A 415 25.26 3.63 8.67
CA CYS A 415 24.16 3.46 9.61
C CYS A 415 24.59 3.54 11.09
N SER A 416 25.81 4.00 11.39
CA SER A 416 26.34 4.06 12.76
C SER A 416 25.47 4.89 13.71
N GLY A 417 24.79 5.93 13.20
CA GLY A 417 23.91 6.81 13.98
C GLY A 417 22.45 6.34 14.07
N VAL A 418 22.08 5.18 13.47
CA VAL A 418 20.72 4.62 13.57
C VAL A 418 20.57 3.95 14.93
N THR A 419 20.15 4.72 15.92
CA THR A 419 20.02 4.27 17.32
C THR A 419 18.79 3.39 17.56
N PHE A 420 17.70 3.66 16.85
CA PHE A 420 16.48 2.84 16.83
C PHE A 420 15.73 3.02 15.52
N PHE A 421 14.85 2.10 15.23
CA PHE A 421 14.03 2.09 14.01
C PHE A 421 12.65 1.49 14.29
N ASP A 422 11.68 1.81 13.45
CA ASP A 422 10.38 1.16 13.39
C ASP A 422 10.16 0.48 12.04
N TYR A 423 9.01 -0.18 11.88
CA TYR A 423 8.69 -0.88 10.64
C TYR A 423 8.69 0.06 9.42
N SER A 424 8.09 1.24 9.55
CA SER A 424 7.99 2.21 8.45
C SER A 424 9.35 2.76 8.03
N GLY A 425 10.23 3.01 9.00
CA GLY A 425 11.60 3.47 8.73
C GLY A 425 12.43 2.42 8.00
N VAL A 426 12.34 1.16 8.42
CA VAL A 426 13.06 0.06 7.77
C VAL A 426 12.49 -0.23 6.37
N SER A 427 11.16 -0.23 6.22
CA SER A 427 10.51 -0.40 4.92
C SER A 427 10.95 0.67 3.93
N MET A 428 11.07 1.93 4.38
CA MET A 428 11.55 3.04 3.56
C MET A 428 13.02 2.88 3.18
N LEU A 429 13.88 2.39 4.08
CA LEU A 429 15.30 2.13 3.76
C LEU A 429 15.43 1.06 2.66
N VAL A 430 14.62 0.01 2.74
CA VAL A 430 14.56 -1.03 1.70
C VAL A 430 14.06 -0.46 0.37
N GLU A 431 13.06 0.42 0.40
CA GLU A 431 12.53 1.08 -0.80
C GLU A 431 13.58 1.96 -1.48
N VAL A 432 14.33 2.76 -0.70
CA VAL A 432 15.47 3.53 -1.18
C VAL A 432 16.49 2.63 -1.88
N TYR A 433 16.85 1.51 -1.27
CA TYR A 433 17.77 0.55 -1.87
C TYR A 433 17.29 0.06 -3.24
N MET A 434 16.00 -0.31 -3.33
CA MET A 434 15.41 -0.77 -4.58
C MET A 434 15.34 0.32 -5.66
N ASP A 435 15.03 1.55 -5.26
CA ASP A 435 14.96 2.69 -6.19
C ASP A 435 16.33 3.07 -6.74
N CYS A 436 17.38 2.98 -5.94
CA CYS A 436 18.77 3.20 -6.38
C CYS A 436 19.23 2.08 -7.32
N LYS A 437 18.95 0.82 -7.00
CA LYS A 437 19.23 -0.31 -7.88
C LYS A 437 18.56 -0.16 -9.25
N ASN A 438 17.31 0.32 -9.30
CA ASN A 438 16.61 0.61 -10.55
C ASN A 438 17.22 1.75 -11.36
N ARG A 439 18.02 2.63 -10.72
CA ARG A 439 18.72 3.78 -11.36
C ARG A 439 20.19 3.49 -11.64
N SER A 440 20.63 2.23 -11.57
CA SER A 440 22.02 1.81 -11.74
C SER A 440 23.00 2.43 -10.73
N VAL A 441 22.50 2.83 -9.55
CA VAL A 441 23.32 3.28 -8.42
C VAL A 441 23.53 2.10 -7.48
N GLU A 442 24.78 1.68 -7.29
CA GLU A 442 25.12 0.61 -6.36
C GLU A 442 25.20 1.16 -4.93
N ILE A 443 24.34 0.66 -4.04
CA ILE A 443 24.34 1.03 -2.62
C ILE A 443 24.95 -0.07 -1.78
N SER A 444 25.89 0.34 -0.91
CA SER A 444 26.43 -0.49 0.17
C SER A 444 26.06 0.11 1.52
N LEU A 445 25.75 -0.75 2.51
CA LEU A 445 25.47 -0.31 3.86
C LEU A 445 26.69 -0.57 4.75
N ALA A 446 27.03 0.36 5.67
CA ALA A 446 28.11 0.19 6.63
C ALA A 446 27.59 0.38 8.07
N HIS A 447 28.25 -0.25 9.06
CA HIS A 447 27.93 -0.16 10.48
C HIS A 447 26.47 -0.52 10.83
N CYS A 448 25.85 -1.44 10.08
CA CYS A 448 24.49 -1.87 10.37
C CYS A 448 24.46 -2.78 11.62
N THR A 449 23.53 -2.50 12.53
CA THR A 449 23.27 -3.39 13.66
C THR A 449 22.64 -4.70 13.17
N ALA A 450 22.95 -5.82 13.84
CA ALA A 450 22.38 -7.14 13.50
C ALA A 450 20.84 -7.14 13.50
N SER A 451 20.22 -6.32 14.38
CA SER A 451 18.77 -6.12 14.43
C SER A 451 18.24 -5.40 13.18
N LEU A 452 18.94 -4.39 12.66
CA LEU A 452 18.56 -3.68 11.44
C LEU A 452 18.67 -4.60 10.21
N ILE A 453 19.73 -5.36 10.10
CA ILE A 453 19.92 -6.35 9.01
C ILE A 453 18.79 -7.40 9.03
N LYS A 454 18.47 -7.91 10.22
CA LYS A 454 17.36 -8.85 10.39
C LYS A 454 16.01 -8.22 10.00
N ALA A 455 15.75 -6.99 10.41
CA ALA A 455 14.53 -6.27 10.10
C ALA A 455 14.36 -6.03 8.59
N MET A 456 15.44 -5.65 7.88
CA MET A 456 15.41 -5.46 6.44
C MET A 456 15.02 -6.74 5.67
N LYS A 457 15.45 -7.93 6.13
CA LYS A 457 15.04 -9.22 5.53
C LYS A 457 13.52 -9.45 5.60
N TYR A 458 12.85 -8.94 6.64
CA TYR A 458 11.39 -9.09 6.80
C TYR A 458 10.59 -7.99 6.10
N CYS A 459 11.19 -6.83 5.83
CA CYS A 459 10.57 -5.74 5.09
C CYS A 459 10.76 -5.86 3.57
N GLY A 460 11.78 -6.58 3.11
CA GLY A 460 12.07 -6.82 1.70
C GLY A 460 11.14 -7.84 1.05
N ASN A 461 11.08 -7.82 -0.27
CA ASN A 461 10.44 -8.89 -1.04
C ASN A 461 11.28 -10.17 -0.86
N PRO A 462 10.69 -11.35 -0.63
CA PRO A 462 11.45 -12.59 -0.45
C PRO A 462 12.39 -12.93 -1.62
N ASP A 463 12.11 -12.41 -2.82
CA ASP A 463 12.89 -12.62 -4.04
C ASP A 463 13.92 -11.49 -4.31
N SER A 464 14.03 -10.47 -3.45
CA SER A 464 14.99 -9.39 -3.62
C SER A 464 16.29 -9.72 -2.87
N GLU A 465 17.41 -9.53 -3.55
CA GLU A 465 18.72 -9.56 -2.93
C GLU A 465 18.78 -8.53 -1.80
N ASN A 466 19.25 -8.93 -0.63
CA ASN A 466 19.44 -8.03 0.49
C ASN A 466 20.59 -7.05 0.17
N PRO A 467 20.50 -5.79 0.65
CA PRO A 467 21.61 -4.86 0.52
C PRO A 467 22.87 -5.44 1.16
N VAL A 468 23.98 -5.29 0.46
CA VAL A 468 25.29 -5.75 0.95
C VAL A 468 25.67 -4.87 2.14
N SER A 469 25.91 -5.51 3.30
CA SER A 469 26.27 -4.79 4.53
C SER A 469 27.70 -5.14 4.95
N PHE A 470 28.46 -4.11 5.34
CA PHE A 470 29.84 -4.18 5.77
C PHE A 470 29.99 -3.76 7.24
N GLU A 471 30.98 -4.29 7.94
CA GLU A 471 31.25 -3.93 9.33
C GLU A 471 31.74 -2.47 9.47
N SER A 472 32.40 -1.92 8.44
CA SER A 472 32.92 -0.55 8.44
C SER A 472 32.84 0.07 7.05
N VAL A 473 32.89 1.41 7.02
CA VAL A 473 32.98 2.18 5.77
C VAL A 473 34.24 1.83 4.98
N SER A 474 35.38 1.60 5.67
CA SER A 474 36.63 1.17 5.05
C SER A 474 36.53 -0.20 4.39
N ALA A 475 35.81 -1.15 5.01
CA ALA A 475 35.56 -2.46 4.43
C ALA A 475 34.67 -2.36 3.16
N ALA A 476 33.65 -1.50 3.17
CA ALA A 476 32.83 -1.23 1.99
C ALA A 476 33.64 -0.62 0.84
N LEU A 477 34.50 0.35 1.16
CA LEU A 477 35.40 0.98 0.17
C LEU A 477 36.37 -0.05 -0.42
N SER A 478 37.04 -0.85 0.41
CA SER A 478 38.01 -1.87 -0.06
C SER A 478 37.34 -2.91 -0.97
N ASN A 479 36.10 -3.28 -0.71
CA ASN A 479 35.34 -4.18 -1.59
C ASN A 479 35.05 -3.57 -2.95
N ILE A 480 34.63 -2.29 -3.00
CA ILE A 480 34.38 -1.57 -4.25
C ILE A 480 35.66 -1.53 -5.10
N TYR A 481 36.82 -1.27 -4.48
CA TYR A 481 38.12 -1.22 -5.18
C TYR A 481 38.60 -2.62 -5.62
N SER A 482 38.40 -3.66 -4.81
CA SER A 482 38.79 -5.02 -5.13
C SER A 482 38.02 -5.58 -6.33
N ASN A 483 36.70 -5.35 -6.37
CA ASN A 483 35.86 -5.80 -7.47
C ASN A 483 36.22 -5.10 -8.79
N LYS A 484 36.70 -3.87 -8.75
CA LYS A 484 37.15 -3.11 -9.94
C LYS A 484 38.45 -3.68 -10.52
N ASN A 485 39.38 -4.12 -9.67
CA ASN A 485 40.60 -4.75 -10.12
C ASN A 485 40.38 -6.11 -10.77
N LEU A 486 39.37 -6.85 -10.31
CA LEU A 486 38.95 -8.12 -10.91
C LEU A 486 38.28 -7.94 -12.27
N SER A 487 37.47 -6.90 -12.47
CA SER A 487 36.84 -6.61 -13.77
C SER A 487 37.86 -6.14 -14.81
N LYS A 488 38.88 -5.37 -14.43
CA LYS A 488 39.99 -4.98 -15.34
C LYS A 488 40.89 -6.15 -15.76
N LEU A 489 41.01 -7.18 -14.91
CA LEU A 489 41.75 -8.40 -15.22
C LEU A 489 40.99 -9.35 -16.17
N SER A 490 39.64 -9.36 -16.13
CA SER A 490 38.82 -10.14 -17.06
C SER A 490 38.79 -9.50 -18.47
N ASP A 491 38.82 -8.17 -18.58
CA ASP A 491 38.83 -7.47 -19.88
C ASP A 491 40.20 -7.60 -20.59
N HIS A 492 41.27 -7.93 -19.88
CA HIS A 492 42.63 -8.18 -20.46
C HIS A 492 42.87 -9.65 -20.80
N SER A 493 41.94 -10.55 -20.53
CA SER A 493 42.06 -12.00 -20.85
C SER A 493 41.26 -12.43 -22.08
N GLU A 494 40.59 -11.50 -22.78
CA GLU A 494 39.88 -11.70 -24.05
C GLU A 494 40.50 -10.97 -25.24
N VAL A 495 41.82 -10.68 -25.22
CA VAL A 495 42.53 -10.21 -26.38
C VAL A 495 43.53 -11.27 -26.88
#